data_999f26034c66703fc5bf282dccae1431
#
_entry.id   999f26034c66703fc5bf282dccae1431
#
_cell.length_a   1.000
_cell.length_b   1.000
_cell.length_c   1.000
_cell.angle_alpha   90.00
_cell.angle_beta   90.00
_cell.angle_gamma   90.00
#
_symmetry.space_group_name_H-M   'P 1'
#
loop_
_entity.id
_entity.type
_entity.pdbx_description
1 polymer ?
#
loop_
_entity_poly.entity_id
_entity_poly.type
_entity_poly.pdbx_seq_one_letter_code
_entity_poly.pdbx_strand_id
1 'polypeptide(L)'
;MRSHILTATALIALAAAPAVAQDRVTPMTPDVVESYDSVLPAADFVRREAMVPMRDGTKLYTVWVMKKGASNAPILLSRTPYDAHGSVHRNSSQRGVDVLAVMDAEFFEDGYIRVYQDIRGLHRSEGQFVMNRPIAGPLNSTGIDESTDAYDTIDWLVKNIPEANGKVGTIGSSYLGFLTLASEINPHPALKAAVPQSPMVDGWMGDDWFHNGAFRVSAFDFALGQSTGKADSGAAIAHGGGDDYTRYLEAGSMGDYAAKYRITHVPFVQKLMQNPAYTEFWSGQAVDRWLAAHPLKVPTMIEVGQWDQEDSYGGPAAYRALEPKDTNNDMVSLVIGPWRHSGANHYGYDLGALTFTGDTAREWRVKWVKPFFDHWLKGAPNPKTPPVLTYATGINEWQVSQSWPTGTSTPFFLGAGNSASFQAAARSGTADYISDPAAPVPFIPRPVNMDDSDQWKPWLVRDQRFVDGRPDVLTFTGPVLDKSVHIMGAPKADIFLSTSGSDADVVVKLIDIYPNEMPEDASQGARPSMAGYQLPVGIEIFRGRYVDSFAKPHALKSGKPYRFQFELPNVNHVFLPGHRIAVQVQSSLFPLYDRNPQTFVPNIFHAKASDYRRATIKIGFGGATPSAVWLPITSN
;
A
#
# COMPACT_ATOMS: atom_id res chain seq x y z
N MET A 1 -76.06 61.16 53.67
CA MET A 1 -74.80 61.03 52.95
C MET A 1 -74.69 59.60 52.46
N ARG A 2 -75.13 59.34 51.29
CA ARG A 2 -75.16 57.99 50.73
C ARG A 2 -74.20 57.92 49.53
N SER A 3 -73.18 57.03 49.62
CA SER A 3 -72.25 56.74 48.59
C SER A 3 -72.81 55.73 47.63
N HIS A 4 -72.83 56.03 46.36
CA HIS A 4 -73.20 55.08 45.30
C HIS A 4 -71.93 54.44 44.69
N ILE A 5 -71.84 53.15 44.77
CA ILE A 5 -70.84 52.35 44.11
C ILE A 5 -71.39 51.90 42.75
N LEU A 6 -70.72 52.34 41.66
CA LEU A 6 -70.95 51.83 40.30
C LEU A 6 -70.05 50.63 40.03
N THR A 7 -70.66 49.49 39.77
CA THR A 7 -70.01 48.28 39.33
C THR A 7 -69.93 48.28 37.78
N ALA A 8 -68.77 48.35 37.24
CA ALA A 8 -68.51 48.18 35.79
C ALA A 8 -68.24 46.71 35.46
N THR A 9 -69.15 46.13 34.69
CA THR A 9 -68.98 44.74 34.18
C THR A 9 -68.22 44.81 32.87
N ALA A 10 -67.02 44.29 32.86
CA ALA A 10 -66.23 44.16 31.65
C ALA A 10 -66.62 42.88 30.90
N LEU A 11 -67.14 42.99 29.71
CA LEU A 11 -67.32 41.89 28.77
C LEU A 11 -65.98 41.55 28.11
N ILE A 12 -65.46 40.38 28.42
CA ILE A 12 -64.33 39.81 27.70
C ILE A 12 -64.86 39.11 26.44
N ALA A 13 -64.64 39.71 25.28
CA ALA A 13 -64.89 39.07 23.99
C ALA A 13 -63.72 38.06 23.72
N LEU A 14 -63.97 36.77 23.84
CA LEU A 14 -63.07 35.74 23.31
C LEU A 14 -63.16 35.82 21.78
N ALA A 15 -62.09 36.31 21.17
CA ALA A 15 -61.89 36.15 19.76
C ALA A 15 -61.47 34.67 19.50
N ALA A 16 -62.39 33.91 18.91
CA ALA A 16 -62.07 32.57 18.39
C ALA A 16 -61.09 32.73 17.23
N ALA A 17 -59.87 32.22 17.39
CA ALA A 17 -58.98 32.08 16.29
C ALA A 17 -59.60 31.14 15.23
N PRO A 18 -59.50 31.45 13.92
CA PRO A 18 -60.03 30.57 12.90
C PRO A 18 -59.28 29.22 13.02
N ALA A 19 -60.04 28.15 13.23
CA ALA A 19 -59.54 26.80 13.10
C ALA A 19 -59.08 26.65 11.64
N VAL A 20 -57.78 26.51 11.40
CA VAL A 20 -57.25 26.08 10.10
C VAL A 20 -57.84 24.70 9.87
N ALA A 21 -58.79 24.62 8.91
CA ALA A 21 -59.33 23.34 8.48
C ALA A 21 -58.14 22.49 7.97
N GLN A 22 -57.76 21.46 8.73
CA GLN A 22 -56.86 20.47 8.21
C GLN A 22 -57.53 19.83 6.99
N ASP A 23 -56.93 19.99 5.83
CA ASP A 23 -57.37 19.33 4.62
C ASP A 23 -57.50 17.83 4.89
N ARG A 24 -58.70 17.31 4.64
CA ARG A 24 -58.98 15.90 4.89
C ARG A 24 -58.14 15.05 3.95
N VAL A 25 -57.26 14.19 4.49
CA VAL A 25 -56.50 13.23 3.71
C VAL A 25 -57.45 12.23 3.06
N THR A 26 -57.41 12.12 1.75
CA THR A 26 -58.26 11.26 0.91
C THR A 26 -57.41 10.47 -0.06
N PRO A 27 -57.97 9.44 -0.75
CA PRO A 27 -57.20 8.73 -1.78
C PRO A 27 -56.64 9.62 -2.92
N MET A 28 -57.18 10.84 -3.06
CA MET A 28 -56.68 11.81 -4.07
C MET A 28 -55.76 12.88 -3.48
N THR A 29 -55.45 12.83 -2.19
CA THR A 29 -54.43 13.70 -1.60
C THR A 29 -53.08 13.33 -2.18
N PRO A 30 -52.23 14.30 -2.67
CA PRO A 30 -50.90 14.00 -3.19
C PRO A 30 -50.02 13.30 -2.16
N ASP A 31 -49.36 12.21 -2.57
CA ASP A 31 -48.44 11.42 -1.73
C ASP A 31 -47.05 12.03 -1.63
N VAL A 32 -46.70 12.99 -2.49
CA VAL A 32 -45.42 13.67 -2.52
C VAL A 32 -45.56 15.06 -1.90
N VAL A 33 -44.72 15.36 -0.92
CA VAL A 33 -44.62 16.68 -0.29
C VAL A 33 -43.60 17.56 -1.05
N GLU A 34 -43.83 18.88 -1.09
CA GLU A 34 -42.91 19.83 -1.71
C GLU A 34 -41.59 19.94 -0.98
N SER A 35 -41.58 19.76 0.34
CA SER A 35 -40.40 19.75 1.18
C SER A 35 -40.59 18.82 2.37
N TYR A 36 -39.51 18.17 2.79
CA TYR A 36 -39.50 17.34 3.99
C TYR A 36 -38.27 17.69 4.84
N ASP A 37 -38.51 18.23 6.01
CA ASP A 37 -37.48 18.50 7.00
C ASP A 37 -37.27 17.25 7.87
N SER A 38 -36.15 16.53 7.61
CA SER A 38 -35.80 15.37 8.42
C SER A 38 -35.35 15.78 9.82
N VAL A 39 -35.96 15.19 10.83
CA VAL A 39 -35.50 15.33 12.22
C VAL A 39 -34.39 14.31 12.44
N LEU A 40 -33.13 14.77 12.41
CA LEU A 40 -31.97 13.93 12.71
C LEU A 40 -31.72 13.87 14.22
N PRO A 41 -31.38 12.70 14.77
CA PRO A 41 -30.89 12.59 16.15
C PRO A 41 -29.70 13.52 16.39
N ALA A 42 -29.53 14.01 17.63
CA ALA A 42 -28.34 14.76 17.99
C ALA A 42 -27.09 13.87 17.78
N ALA A 43 -26.01 14.44 17.18
CA ALA A 43 -24.78 13.71 16.96
C ALA A 43 -24.22 13.15 18.28
N ASP A 44 -23.62 11.95 18.25
CA ASP A 44 -22.95 11.32 19.39
C ASP A 44 -21.49 11.76 19.55
N PHE A 45 -21.03 12.63 18.65
CA PHE A 45 -19.64 13.11 18.59
C PHE A 45 -19.57 14.64 18.60
N VAL A 46 -18.35 15.12 18.89
CA VAL A 46 -17.90 16.50 18.69
C VAL A 46 -16.83 16.49 17.62
N ARG A 47 -16.93 17.39 16.65
CA ARG A 47 -15.90 17.66 15.65
C ARG A 47 -15.40 19.07 15.81
N ARG A 48 -14.08 19.26 15.82
CA ARG A 48 -13.42 20.56 15.89
C ARG A 48 -12.27 20.61 14.91
N GLU A 49 -11.89 21.83 14.54
CA GLU A 49 -10.76 22.07 13.61
C GLU A 49 -9.92 23.26 14.07
N ALA A 50 -8.67 23.28 13.64
CA ALA A 50 -7.75 24.39 13.89
C ALA A 50 -6.68 24.48 12.81
N MET A 51 -6.14 25.67 12.63
CA MET A 51 -4.91 25.92 11.89
C MET A 51 -3.74 25.87 12.88
N VAL A 52 -3.07 24.73 12.95
CA VAL A 52 -1.98 24.47 13.92
C VAL A 52 -0.69 25.12 13.44
N PRO A 53 -0.09 26.06 14.22
CA PRO A 53 1.14 26.72 13.80
C PRO A 53 2.36 25.81 13.97
N MET A 54 3.17 25.73 12.93
CA MET A 54 4.48 25.10 12.96
C MET A 54 5.55 26.09 13.39
N ARG A 55 6.76 25.60 13.71
CA ARG A 55 7.89 26.41 14.20
C ARG A 55 8.35 27.53 13.27
N ASP A 56 8.07 27.41 11.96
CA ASP A 56 8.36 28.43 10.94
C ASP A 56 7.19 29.40 10.69
N GLY A 57 6.12 29.28 11.46
CA GLY A 57 4.91 30.11 11.35
C GLY A 57 3.89 29.61 10.32
N THR A 58 4.23 28.61 9.50
CA THR A 58 3.27 27.96 8.60
C THR A 58 2.19 27.26 9.40
N LYS A 59 0.93 27.34 8.95
CA LYS A 59 -0.20 26.72 9.68
C LYS A 59 -0.74 25.52 8.91
N LEU A 60 -0.91 24.39 9.63
CA LEU A 60 -1.44 23.16 9.07
C LEU A 60 -2.88 22.91 9.56
N TYR A 61 -3.77 22.67 8.59
CA TYR A 61 -5.15 22.35 8.89
C TYR A 61 -5.25 21.01 9.59
N THR A 62 -5.89 21.03 10.76
CA THR A 62 -6.03 19.87 11.63
C THR A 62 -7.48 19.78 12.09
N VAL A 63 -8.07 18.60 11.97
CA VAL A 63 -9.44 18.31 12.37
C VAL A 63 -9.48 17.07 13.26
N TRP A 64 -10.35 17.10 14.27
CA TRP A 64 -10.50 15.93 15.16
C TRP A 64 -11.95 15.65 15.52
N VAL A 65 -12.21 14.37 15.75
CA VAL A 65 -13.50 13.83 16.16
C VAL A 65 -13.31 13.04 17.45
N MET A 66 -14.22 13.26 18.40
CA MET A 66 -14.27 12.56 19.68
C MET A 66 -15.72 12.33 20.12
N LYS A 67 -15.97 11.34 20.98
CA LYS A 67 -17.29 11.15 21.60
C LYS A 67 -17.70 12.37 22.43
N LYS A 68 -18.99 12.66 22.47
CA LYS A 68 -19.52 13.65 23.43
C LYS A 68 -19.21 13.23 24.86
N GLY A 69 -18.71 14.19 25.66
CA GLY A 69 -18.33 13.94 27.04
C GLY A 69 -16.96 13.23 27.20
N ALA A 70 -16.16 13.12 26.12
CA ALA A 70 -14.80 12.61 26.23
C ALA A 70 -13.99 13.40 27.25
N SER A 71 -13.19 12.69 28.06
CA SER A 71 -12.26 13.27 29.03
C SER A 71 -11.11 12.29 29.27
N ASN A 72 -9.92 12.81 29.55
CA ASN A 72 -8.71 12.00 29.75
C ASN A 72 -8.50 10.98 28.61
N ALA A 73 -8.76 11.38 27.38
CA ALA A 73 -8.79 10.54 26.19
C ALA A 73 -7.43 10.53 25.47
N PRO A 74 -6.94 9.39 24.99
CA PRO A 74 -5.74 9.36 24.17
C PRO A 74 -6.00 9.91 22.78
N ILE A 75 -4.98 10.52 22.18
CA ILE A 75 -5.01 11.00 20.81
C ILE A 75 -4.44 9.93 19.88
N LEU A 76 -5.11 9.69 18.75
CA LEU A 76 -4.61 8.90 17.64
C LEU A 76 -4.56 9.78 16.39
N LEU A 77 -3.35 10.12 15.94
CA LEU A 77 -3.05 11.07 14.87
C LEU A 77 -2.73 10.36 13.55
N SER A 78 -3.36 10.82 12.47
CA SER A 78 -2.96 10.55 11.09
C SER A 78 -2.67 11.85 10.36
N ARG A 79 -1.47 12.01 9.81
CA ARG A 79 -1.13 13.09 8.88
C ARG A 79 -1.33 12.58 7.46
N THR A 80 -1.83 13.41 6.54
CA THR A 80 -2.33 12.93 5.25
C THR A 80 -2.13 13.94 4.11
N PRO A 81 -1.78 13.47 2.89
CA PRO A 81 -1.89 14.26 1.67
C PRO A 81 -3.28 14.17 1.00
N TYR A 82 -4.27 13.47 1.62
CA TYR A 82 -5.51 13.04 0.97
C TYR A 82 -6.78 13.68 1.58
N ASP A 83 -6.74 14.96 1.97
CA ASP A 83 -7.84 15.71 2.57
C ASP A 83 -8.27 15.21 3.97
N ALA A 84 -7.69 15.85 4.99
CA ALA A 84 -8.03 15.61 6.40
C ALA A 84 -9.51 15.93 6.69
N HIS A 85 -10.07 16.97 6.05
CA HIS A 85 -11.47 17.32 6.22
C HIS A 85 -12.38 16.21 5.67
N GLY A 86 -12.12 15.70 4.48
CA GLY A 86 -12.86 14.59 3.89
C GLY A 86 -12.79 13.32 4.74
N SER A 87 -11.67 13.09 5.46
CA SER A 87 -11.50 11.92 6.32
C SER A 87 -12.47 11.85 7.49
N VAL A 88 -13.06 12.98 7.91
CA VAL A 88 -14.05 13.07 9.01
C VAL A 88 -15.45 13.48 8.51
N HIS A 89 -15.68 13.46 7.21
CA HIS A 89 -16.94 13.79 6.54
C HIS A 89 -17.33 12.72 5.52
N ARG A 90 -17.02 11.45 5.80
CA ARG A 90 -17.28 10.35 4.85
C ARG A 90 -18.76 10.14 4.57
N ASN A 91 -19.60 10.37 5.58
CA ASN A 91 -21.05 10.26 5.48
C ASN A 91 -21.72 11.41 6.22
N SER A 92 -22.95 11.74 5.82
CA SER A 92 -23.82 12.70 6.50
C SER A 92 -24.55 12.05 7.68
N SER A 93 -23.83 11.38 8.59
CA SER A 93 -24.37 10.69 9.76
C SER A 93 -24.22 11.52 11.03
N GLN A 94 -25.10 11.26 12.00
CA GLN A 94 -24.98 11.76 13.36
C GLN A 94 -24.19 10.80 14.29
N ARG A 95 -23.68 9.70 13.75
CA ARG A 95 -22.84 8.73 14.46
C ARG A 95 -21.39 8.89 14.06
N GLY A 96 -20.51 9.02 15.07
CA GLY A 96 -19.07 9.21 14.84
C GLY A 96 -18.44 8.06 14.05
N VAL A 97 -18.86 6.83 14.28
CA VAL A 97 -18.36 5.65 13.53
C VAL A 97 -18.69 5.70 12.04
N ASP A 98 -19.74 6.39 11.63
CA ASP A 98 -20.14 6.47 10.21
C ASP A 98 -19.38 7.59 9.48
N VAL A 99 -18.99 8.66 10.18
CA VAL A 99 -18.25 9.78 9.58
C VAL A 99 -16.74 9.51 9.49
N LEU A 100 -16.25 8.55 10.25
CA LEU A 100 -14.85 8.11 10.28
C LEU A 100 -14.59 6.89 9.37
N ALA A 101 -13.34 6.55 9.15
CA ALA A 101 -12.95 5.33 8.44
C ALA A 101 -13.34 4.06 9.23
N VAL A 102 -13.55 2.93 8.52
CA VAL A 102 -13.85 1.64 9.15
C VAL A 102 -12.81 1.26 10.21
N MET A 103 -11.54 1.52 9.94
CA MET A 103 -10.44 1.24 10.88
C MET A 103 -10.50 2.04 12.19
N ASP A 104 -11.22 3.15 12.21
CA ASP A 104 -11.31 4.05 13.37
C ASP A 104 -12.44 3.68 14.33
N ALA A 105 -13.37 2.81 13.90
CA ALA A 105 -14.58 2.51 14.65
C ALA A 105 -14.29 2.00 16.06
N GLU A 106 -13.38 1.03 16.19
CA GLU A 106 -13.02 0.43 17.48
C GLU A 106 -12.32 1.42 18.42
N PHE A 107 -11.58 2.38 17.88
CA PHE A 107 -10.90 3.44 18.65
C PHE A 107 -11.90 4.52 19.09
N PHE A 108 -12.74 5.00 18.16
CA PHE A 108 -13.76 5.98 18.49
C PHE A 108 -14.74 5.44 19.54
N GLU A 109 -15.21 4.20 19.37
CA GLU A 109 -16.13 3.56 20.32
C GLU A 109 -15.52 3.45 21.74
N ASP A 110 -14.22 3.29 21.83
CA ASP A 110 -13.47 3.20 23.09
C ASP A 110 -12.92 4.55 23.58
N GLY A 111 -13.43 5.67 23.03
CA GLY A 111 -13.19 7.01 23.52
C GLY A 111 -11.86 7.64 23.12
N TYR A 112 -11.22 7.18 22.06
CA TYR A 112 -10.07 7.86 21.49
C TYR A 112 -10.48 9.16 20.78
N ILE A 113 -9.58 10.14 20.77
CA ILE A 113 -9.69 11.34 19.93
C ILE A 113 -8.99 11.02 18.61
N ARG A 114 -9.74 10.91 17.50
CA ARG A 114 -9.17 10.74 16.18
C ARG A 114 -8.83 12.07 15.56
N VAL A 115 -7.56 12.26 15.22
CA VAL A 115 -7.03 13.50 14.65
C VAL A 115 -6.51 13.23 13.24
N TYR A 116 -6.91 14.09 12.29
CA TYR A 116 -6.35 14.12 10.93
C TYR A 116 -5.76 15.50 10.65
N GLN A 117 -4.62 15.53 9.97
CA GLN A 117 -3.94 16.76 9.58
C GLN A 117 -3.52 16.71 8.12
N ASP A 118 -3.91 17.72 7.34
CA ASP A 118 -3.35 17.94 6.01
C ASP A 118 -1.88 18.29 6.13
N ILE A 119 -1.01 17.62 5.34
CA ILE A 119 0.40 17.96 5.30
C ILE A 119 0.62 19.30 4.61
N ARG A 120 1.80 19.85 4.82
CA ARG A 120 2.25 21.15 4.30
C ARG A 120 2.03 21.29 2.80
N GLY A 121 1.31 22.35 2.41
CA GLY A 121 1.11 22.76 1.01
C GLY A 121 -0.02 22.04 0.27
N LEU A 122 -0.74 21.12 0.94
CA LEU A 122 -1.89 20.42 0.36
C LEU A 122 -3.19 20.81 1.07
N HIS A 123 -4.29 20.68 0.33
CA HIS A 123 -5.67 20.93 0.76
C HIS A 123 -5.79 22.26 1.52
N ARG A 124 -6.13 22.22 2.79
CA ARG A 124 -6.36 23.43 3.62
C ARG A 124 -5.11 23.90 4.35
N SER A 125 -4.01 23.17 4.28
CA SER A 125 -2.74 23.55 4.90
C SER A 125 -1.99 24.61 4.09
N GLU A 126 -1.28 25.50 4.81
CA GLU A 126 -0.38 26.46 4.22
C GLU A 126 0.96 25.84 3.82
N GLY A 127 1.82 26.63 3.17
CA GLY A 127 3.18 26.23 2.79
C GLY A 127 3.28 25.64 1.40
N GLN A 128 4.37 24.92 1.14
CA GLN A 128 4.69 24.33 -0.14
C GLN A 128 4.80 22.81 -0.01
N PHE A 129 4.12 22.08 -0.88
CA PHE A 129 4.20 20.64 -0.95
C PHE A 129 5.50 20.18 -1.61
N VAL A 130 6.14 19.19 -1.01
CA VAL A 130 7.28 18.45 -1.58
C VAL A 130 6.96 16.98 -1.38
N MET A 131 6.83 16.25 -2.50
CA MET A 131 6.57 14.81 -2.50
C MET A 131 7.66 14.07 -1.72
N ASN A 132 7.28 13.23 -0.75
CA ASN A 132 8.21 12.48 0.10
C ASN A 132 9.36 13.36 0.62
N ARG A 133 9.00 14.51 1.21
CA ARG A 133 9.97 15.51 1.68
C ARG A 133 11.08 14.86 2.49
N PRO A 134 12.36 14.98 2.06
CA PRO A 134 13.47 14.44 2.83
C PRO A 134 13.61 15.14 4.17
N ILE A 135 14.12 14.45 5.19
CA ILE A 135 14.50 15.07 6.46
C ILE A 135 15.59 16.12 6.24
N ALA A 136 15.72 17.03 7.22
CA ALA A 136 16.77 18.05 7.19
C ALA A 136 18.16 17.43 6.97
N GLY A 137 18.86 17.90 5.95
CA GLY A 137 20.14 17.33 5.51
C GLY A 137 20.56 17.82 4.13
N PRO A 138 21.42 17.09 3.41
CA PRO A 138 21.96 17.52 2.11
C PRO A 138 20.88 17.79 1.04
N LEU A 139 19.78 17.04 1.06
CA LEU A 139 18.64 17.22 0.12
C LEU A 139 17.61 18.24 0.62
N ASN A 140 17.67 18.61 1.90
CA ASN A 140 16.75 19.56 2.53
C ASN A 140 17.47 20.47 3.51
N SER A 141 17.90 21.63 3.05
CA SER A 141 18.61 22.63 3.85
C SER A 141 17.69 23.55 4.67
N THR A 142 16.36 23.38 4.60
CA THR A 142 15.40 24.29 5.25
C THR A 142 15.28 24.05 6.76
N GLY A 143 15.68 22.89 7.27
CA GLY A 143 15.45 22.48 8.65
C GLY A 143 13.99 22.14 8.97
N ILE A 144 13.11 22.16 7.97
CA ILE A 144 11.68 21.82 8.09
C ILE A 144 11.40 20.57 7.27
N ASP A 145 10.84 19.56 7.91
CA ASP A 145 10.51 18.27 7.31
C ASP A 145 9.28 17.64 7.98
N GLU A 146 8.90 16.43 7.55
CA GLU A 146 7.71 15.76 8.08
C GLU A 146 7.87 15.36 9.57
N SER A 147 9.10 15.15 10.05
CA SER A 147 9.35 14.86 11.48
C SER A 147 9.17 16.09 12.34
N THR A 148 9.62 17.26 11.87
CA THR A 148 9.47 18.53 12.59
C THR A 148 8.01 18.99 12.61
N ASP A 149 7.28 18.83 11.50
CA ASP A 149 5.85 19.15 11.45
C ASP A 149 5.03 18.21 12.35
N ALA A 150 5.38 16.93 12.43
CA ALA A 150 4.76 15.99 13.36
C ALA A 150 5.02 16.37 14.83
N TYR A 151 6.27 16.75 15.15
CA TYR A 151 6.65 17.20 16.49
C TYR A 151 5.81 18.41 16.93
N ASP A 152 5.77 19.46 16.11
CA ASP A 152 5.05 20.70 16.41
C ASP A 152 3.54 20.47 16.52
N THR A 153 3.00 19.59 15.68
CA THR A 153 1.59 19.19 15.72
C THR A 153 1.26 18.49 17.04
N ILE A 154 2.07 17.51 17.46
CA ILE A 154 1.84 16.77 18.71
C ILE A 154 1.96 17.71 19.91
N ASP A 155 2.95 18.61 19.92
CA ASP A 155 3.12 19.62 20.97
C ASP A 155 1.86 20.50 21.12
N TRP A 156 1.33 20.95 19.98
CA TRP A 156 0.12 21.76 19.98
C TRP A 156 -1.11 20.98 20.48
N LEU A 157 -1.30 19.73 19.99
CA LEU A 157 -2.45 18.91 20.33
C LEU A 157 -2.55 18.65 21.84
N VAL A 158 -1.45 18.27 22.48
CA VAL A 158 -1.45 17.97 23.93
C VAL A 158 -1.63 19.20 24.80
N LYS A 159 -1.35 20.39 24.28
CA LYS A 159 -1.54 21.68 24.99
C LYS A 159 -2.93 22.28 24.80
N ASN A 160 -3.59 21.99 23.68
CA ASN A 160 -4.80 22.73 23.25
C ASN A 160 -6.06 21.87 23.18
N ILE A 161 -6.00 20.56 23.39
CA ILE A 161 -7.17 19.69 23.49
C ILE A 161 -7.36 19.30 24.96
N PRO A 162 -8.26 19.99 25.68
CA PRO A 162 -8.41 19.79 27.14
C PRO A 162 -8.98 18.41 27.51
N GLU A 163 -9.64 17.75 26.56
CA GLU A 163 -10.16 16.39 26.75
C GLU A 163 -9.05 15.31 26.66
N ALA A 164 -7.85 15.66 26.18
CA ALA A 164 -6.77 14.72 25.98
C ALA A 164 -6.05 14.35 27.28
N ASN A 165 -5.51 13.12 27.33
CA ASN A 165 -4.68 12.61 28.44
C ASN A 165 -3.18 12.93 28.31
N GLY A 166 -2.79 13.72 27.28
CA GLY A 166 -1.40 14.08 27.02
C GLY A 166 -0.56 12.99 26.32
N LYS A 167 -1.16 11.89 25.86
CA LYS A 167 -0.48 10.83 25.13
C LYS A 167 -1.02 10.74 23.71
N VAL A 168 -0.11 10.53 22.75
CA VAL A 168 -0.39 10.48 21.31
C VAL A 168 0.15 9.18 20.73
N GLY A 169 -0.65 8.52 19.89
CA GLY A 169 -0.23 7.50 18.96
C GLY A 169 -0.32 8.02 17.53
N THR A 170 0.52 7.50 16.64
CA THR A 170 0.43 7.76 15.19
C THR A 170 0.07 6.48 14.45
N ILE A 171 -0.78 6.61 13.42
CA ILE A 171 -1.23 5.49 12.59
C ILE A 171 -1.51 5.98 11.17
N GLY A 172 -1.18 5.17 10.19
CA GLY A 172 -1.49 5.48 8.80
C GLY A 172 -0.95 4.46 7.82
N SER A 173 -1.57 4.41 6.64
CA SER A 173 -1.22 3.48 5.58
C SER A 173 -0.68 4.21 4.36
N SER A 174 0.26 3.57 3.62
CA SER A 174 0.81 4.14 2.39
C SER A 174 1.62 5.41 2.67
N TYR A 175 1.32 6.51 2.01
CA TYR A 175 1.93 7.81 2.33
C TYR A 175 1.74 8.19 3.81
N LEU A 176 0.59 7.87 4.43
CA LEU A 176 0.38 8.09 5.86
C LEU A 176 1.29 7.17 6.71
N GLY A 177 1.63 5.99 6.19
CA GLY A 177 2.62 5.09 6.79
C GLY A 177 4.03 5.69 6.77
N PHE A 178 4.44 6.29 5.64
CA PHE A 178 5.64 7.12 5.55
C PHE A 178 5.65 8.25 6.60
N LEU A 179 4.54 9.01 6.71
CA LEU A 179 4.41 10.10 7.68
C LEU A 179 4.43 9.60 9.13
N THR A 180 3.91 8.41 9.38
CA THR A 180 3.97 7.74 10.69
C THR A 180 5.42 7.44 11.05
N LEU A 181 6.19 6.80 10.15
CA LEU A 181 7.63 6.53 10.36
C LEU A 181 8.44 7.83 10.50
N ALA A 182 8.15 8.85 9.69
CA ALA A 182 8.82 10.15 9.79
C ALA A 182 8.63 10.78 11.18
N SER A 183 7.49 10.59 11.84
CA SER A 183 7.22 11.09 13.20
C SER A 183 8.13 10.46 14.28
N GLU A 184 8.75 9.32 13.98
CA GLU A 184 9.63 8.58 14.90
C GLU A 184 11.10 9.02 14.83
N ILE A 185 11.50 9.81 13.81
CA ILE A 185 12.89 10.24 13.62
C ILE A 185 13.34 11.15 14.76
N ASN A 186 12.55 12.17 15.11
CA ASN A 186 12.76 13.04 16.27
C ASN A 186 11.46 13.13 17.07
N PRO A 187 11.06 12.05 17.75
CA PRO A 187 9.72 11.94 18.32
C PRO A 187 9.50 12.94 19.46
N HIS A 188 8.32 13.58 19.46
CA HIS A 188 7.86 14.37 20.60
C HIS A 188 7.69 13.46 21.82
N PRO A 189 8.01 13.92 23.07
CA PRO A 189 7.89 13.10 24.29
C PRO A 189 6.49 12.52 24.53
N ALA A 190 5.44 13.13 24.00
CA ALA A 190 4.07 12.64 24.07
C ALA A 190 3.75 11.54 23.06
N LEU A 191 4.56 11.33 22.03
CA LEU A 191 4.41 10.20 21.09
C LEU A 191 4.82 8.90 21.81
N LYS A 192 3.87 8.00 22.01
CA LYS A 192 4.04 6.80 22.84
C LYS A 192 3.96 5.49 22.07
N ALA A 193 3.38 5.50 20.87
CA ALA A 193 3.25 4.32 20.02
C ALA A 193 3.02 4.73 18.56
N ALA A 194 3.46 3.89 17.62
CA ALA A 194 3.28 4.09 16.19
C ALA A 194 2.85 2.80 15.48
N VAL A 195 1.94 2.93 14.51
CA VAL A 195 1.50 1.81 13.66
C VAL A 195 1.56 2.24 12.20
N PRO A 196 2.76 2.25 11.58
CA PRO A 196 2.90 2.43 10.14
C PRO A 196 2.37 1.19 9.41
N GLN A 197 1.46 1.40 8.47
CA GLN A 197 0.83 0.34 7.70
C GLN A 197 1.23 0.49 6.23
N SER A 198 1.60 -0.61 5.57
CA SER A 198 2.02 -0.59 4.16
C SER A 198 2.81 0.70 3.84
N PRO A 199 3.86 1.04 4.60
CA PRO A 199 4.51 2.33 4.49
C PRO A 199 5.37 2.41 3.24
N MET A 200 5.26 3.50 2.47
CA MET A 200 6.24 3.84 1.45
C MET A 200 7.55 4.24 2.14
N VAL A 201 8.64 3.53 1.86
CA VAL A 201 9.93 3.67 2.54
C VAL A 201 11.05 4.04 1.58
N ASP A 202 11.19 3.31 0.46
CA ASP A 202 12.15 3.61 -0.59
C ASP A 202 11.49 3.46 -1.97
N GLY A 203 11.14 4.58 -2.56
CA GLY A 203 10.41 4.62 -3.81
C GLY A 203 11.16 4.08 -5.04
N TRP A 204 12.44 3.72 -4.93
CA TRP A 204 13.20 3.13 -6.03
C TRP A 204 13.41 1.62 -5.89
N MET A 205 13.47 1.12 -4.65
CA MET A 205 13.80 -0.26 -4.38
C MET A 205 12.63 -1.24 -4.53
N GLY A 206 11.40 -0.78 -4.35
CA GLY A 206 10.25 -1.68 -4.41
C GLY A 206 8.96 -1.09 -3.84
N ASP A 207 8.92 0.23 -3.69
CA ASP A 207 7.71 0.97 -3.37
C ASP A 207 7.28 1.82 -4.58
N ASP A 208 6.39 2.74 -4.45
CA ASP A 208 5.61 3.47 -5.44
C ASP A 208 6.21 3.76 -6.85
N TRP A 209 7.50 4.10 -6.99
CA TRP A 209 8.00 4.69 -8.22
C TRP A 209 8.76 3.72 -9.11
N PHE A 210 9.60 2.88 -8.51
CA PHE A 210 10.41 1.90 -9.20
C PHE A 210 10.49 0.59 -8.41
N HIS A 211 10.64 -0.53 -9.14
CA HIS A 211 11.06 -1.81 -8.58
C HIS A 211 12.37 -2.25 -9.22
N ASN A 212 13.45 -2.26 -8.45
CA ASN A 212 14.79 -2.62 -8.92
C ASN A 212 15.14 -1.96 -10.28
N GLY A 213 14.78 -0.69 -10.44
CA GLY A 213 15.01 0.13 -11.64
C GLY A 213 14.00 0.03 -12.76
N ALA A 214 12.95 -0.80 -12.66
CA ALA A 214 11.81 -0.79 -13.57
C ALA A 214 10.79 0.26 -13.09
N PHE A 215 10.41 1.20 -13.96
CA PHE A 215 9.54 2.31 -13.61
C PHE A 215 8.06 1.91 -13.64
N ARG A 216 7.30 2.21 -12.58
CA ARG A 216 5.84 2.03 -12.54
C ARG A 216 5.15 3.14 -13.33
N VAL A 217 4.38 2.77 -14.34
CA VAL A 217 3.79 3.79 -15.24
C VAL A 217 2.75 4.66 -14.55
N SER A 218 1.99 4.11 -13.60
CA SER A 218 0.99 4.84 -12.80
C SER A 218 1.59 5.95 -11.91
N ALA A 219 2.90 5.95 -11.70
CA ALA A 219 3.61 6.98 -10.94
C ALA A 219 3.41 8.39 -11.52
N PHE A 220 3.27 8.52 -12.84
CA PHE A 220 3.03 9.83 -13.45
C PHE A 220 1.62 10.36 -13.19
N ASP A 221 0.61 9.50 -13.21
CA ASP A 221 -0.78 9.87 -12.91
C ASP A 221 -0.92 10.28 -11.44
N PHE A 222 -0.34 9.50 -10.53
CA PHE A 222 -0.29 9.82 -9.12
C PHE A 222 0.46 11.14 -8.85
N ALA A 223 1.65 11.33 -9.46
CA ALA A 223 2.42 12.56 -9.34
C ALA A 223 1.65 13.79 -9.82
N LEU A 224 0.91 13.66 -10.93
CA LEU A 224 0.06 14.72 -11.44
C LEU A 224 -1.05 15.07 -10.45
N GLY A 225 -1.81 14.08 -9.99
CA GLY A 225 -2.88 14.26 -9.01
C GLY A 225 -2.40 14.98 -7.75
N GLN A 226 -1.32 14.50 -7.14
CA GLN A 226 -0.76 15.08 -5.93
C GLN A 226 -0.14 16.47 -6.13
N SER A 227 0.40 16.77 -7.33
CA SER A 227 1.11 18.02 -7.59
C SER A 227 0.21 19.14 -8.13
N THR A 228 -1.02 18.87 -8.50
CA THR A 228 -1.94 19.84 -9.11
C THR A 228 -3.18 20.13 -8.27
N GLY A 229 -3.49 19.32 -7.29
CA GLY A 229 -4.63 19.49 -6.38
C GLY A 229 -4.22 20.08 -5.06
N LYS A 230 -4.38 21.42 -4.88
CA LYS A 230 -4.23 22.00 -3.55
C LYS A 230 -5.51 21.90 -2.72
N ALA A 231 -6.66 22.15 -3.33
CA ALA A 231 -7.97 22.18 -2.66
C ALA A 231 -8.88 21.00 -3.06
N ASP A 232 -8.60 20.36 -4.20
CA ASP A 232 -9.41 19.30 -4.80
C ASP A 232 -8.59 18.03 -5.03
N SER A 233 -9.18 17.02 -5.65
CA SER A 233 -8.52 15.74 -6.01
C SER A 233 -7.38 15.85 -7.03
N GLY A 234 -7.01 17.06 -7.43
CA GLY A 234 -5.98 17.30 -8.43
C GLY A 234 -6.42 16.98 -9.87
N ALA A 235 -5.50 17.24 -10.81
CA ALA A 235 -5.73 16.90 -12.20
C ALA A 235 -5.55 15.40 -12.42
N ALA A 236 -6.41 14.80 -13.25
CA ALA A 236 -6.25 13.44 -13.73
C ALA A 236 -6.02 13.44 -15.25
N ILE A 237 -5.26 12.46 -15.74
CA ILE A 237 -5.16 12.23 -17.17
C ILE A 237 -6.46 11.58 -17.63
N ALA A 238 -7.19 12.28 -18.52
CA ALA A 238 -8.39 11.70 -19.13
C ALA A 238 -8.00 10.60 -20.12
N HIS A 239 -7.99 9.37 -19.69
CA HIS A 239 -7.63 8.23 -20.53
C HIS A 239 -8.69 7.88 -21.59
N GLY A 240 -9.94 8.32 -21.43
CA GLY A 240 -11.00 8.11 -22.41
C GLY A 240 -11.53 6.68 -22.50
N GLY A 241 -11.21 5.83 -21.52
CA GLY A 241 -11.55 4.40 -21.54
C GLY A 241 -10.69 3.58 -22.50
N GLY A 242 -11.00 2.31 -22.67
CA GLY A 242 -10.28 1.40 -23.55
C GLY A 242 -9.26 0.53 -22.80
N ASP A 243 -8.22 0.13 -23.52
CA ASP A 243 -7.19 -0.78 -23.02
C ASP A 243 -5.89 -0.04 -22.74
N ASP A 244 -5.52 0.07 -21.48
CA ASP A 244 -4.28 0.75 -21.04
C ASP A 244 -3.03 0.12 -21.67
N TYR A 245 -3.04 -1.19 -21.91
CA TYR A 245 -1.96 -1.85 -22.61
C TYR A 245 -1.72 -1.19 -23.98
N THR A 246 -2.76 -1.00 -24.77
CA THR A 246 -2.65 -0.31 -26.08
C THR A 246 -2.21 1.12 -25.93
N ARG A 247 -2.78 1.85 -24.97
CA ARG A 247 -2.49 3.27 -24.72
C ARG A 247 -1.03 3.54 -24.42
N TYR A 248 -0.45 2.78 -23.47
CA TYR A 248 0.96 2.93 -23.11
C TYR A 248 1.90 2.41 -24.19
N LEU A 249 1.49 1.35 -24.92
CA LEU A 249 2.28 0.84 -26.03
C LEU A 249 2.42 1.87 -27.15
N GLU A 250 1.32 2.52 -27.53
CA GLU A 250 1.28 3.57 -28.58
C GLU A 250 1.94 4.87 -28.14
N ALA A 251 1.98 5.17 -26.86
CA ALA A 251 2.63 6.37 -26.36
C ALA A 251 4.15 6.36 -26.55
N GLY A 252 4.78 5.18 -26.67
CA GLY A 252 6.22 5.05 -26.85
C GLY A 252 6.97 4.89 -25.53
N SER A 253 7.95 5.74 -25.24
CA SER A 253 8.61 5.82 -23.93
C SER A 253 7.75 6.57 -22.92
N MET A 254 8.07 6.44 -21.62
CA MET A 254 7.34 7.24 -20.61
C MET A 254 7.63 8.74 -20.71
N GLY A 255 8.75 9.15 -21.32
CA GLY A 255 8.99 10.55 -21.69
C GLY A 255 8.06 11.02 -22.82
N ASP A 256 7.82 10.16 -23.84
CA ASP A 256 6.83 10.44 -24.89
C ASP A 256 5.41 10.50 -24.32
N TYR A 257 5.07 9.61 -23.38
CA TYR A 257 3.81 9.66 -22.62
C TYR A 257 3.65 11.00 -21.90
N ALA A 258 4.66 11.42 -21.14
CA ALA A 258 4.62 12.69 -20.42
C ALA A 258 4.47 13.89 -21.38
N ALA A 259 5.09 13.86 -22.55
CA ALA A 259 4.94 14.89 -23.58
C ALA A 259 3.54 14.87 -24.21
N LYS A 260 3.01 13.69 -24.56
CA LYS A 260 1.67 13.49 -25.14
C LYS A 260 0.57 14.08 -24.24
N TYR A 261 0.66 13.84 -22.93
CA TYR A 261 -0.30 14.30 -21.93
C TYR A 261 0.07 15.64 -21.29
N ARG A 262 1.12 16.32 -21.80
CA ARG A 262 1.56 17.67 -21.39
C ARG A 262 1.89 17.79 -19.90
N ILE A 263 2.43 16.75 -19.29
CA ILE A 263 2.82 16.72 -17.86
C ILE A 263 4.32 16.92 -17.63
N THR A 264 5.11 17.17 -18.68
CA THR A 264 6.57 17.38 -18.57
C THR A 264 6.96 18.59 -17.74
N HIS A 265 6.04 19.52 -17.48
CA HIS A 265 6.27 20.69 -16.63
C HIS A 265 5.98 20.43 -15.14
N VAL A 266 5.38 19.29 -14.79
CA VAL A 266 5.09 18.92 -13.40
C VAL A 266 6.40 18.62 -12.67
N PRO A 267 6.72 19.33 -11.57
CA PRO A 267 8.05 19.25 -10.96
C PRO A 267 8.45 17.84 -10.52
N PHE A 268 7.51 17.06 -9.96
CA PHE A 268 7.84 15.71 -9.52
C PHE A 268 8.01 14.73 -10.69
N VAL A 269 7.24 14.87 -11.77
CA VAL A 269 7.46 14.14 -13.03
C VAL A 269 8.87 14.39 -13.57
N GLN A 270 9.34 15.66 -13.54
CA GLN A 270 10.71 15.99 -13.92
C GLN A 270 11.75 15.31 -13.03
N LYS A 271 11.53 15.30 -11.69
CA LYS A 271 12.44 14.62 -10.75
C LYS A 271 12.53 13.12 -11.04
N LEU A 272 11.42 12.44 -11.31
CA LEU A 272 11.39 11.03 -11.69
C LEU A 272 12.20 10.79 -12.98
N MET A 273 11.95 11.57 -14.03
CA MET A 273 12.64 11.43 -15.32
C MET A 273 14.14 11.76 -15.25
N GLN A 274 14.56 12.65 -14.36
CA GLN A 274 15.97 13.03 -14.16
C GLN A 274 16.74 12.02 -13.29
N ASN A 275 16.05 11.19 -12.50
CA ASN A 275 16.66 10.27 -11.55
C ASN A 275 16.26 8.80 -11.79
N PRO A 276 16.53 8.24 -13.00
CA PRO A 276 16.18 6.84 -13.30
C PRO A 276 17.05 5.82 -12.56
N ALA A 277 18.23 6.22 -12.04
CA ALA A 277 19.16 5.39 -11.27
C ALA A 277 19.10 5.72 -9.78
N TYR A 278 19.48 4.76 -8.94
CA TYR A 278 19.52 4.91 -7.48
C TYR A 278 20.69 5.81 -7.03
N THR A 279 20.44 7.10 -7.11
CA THR A 279 21.41 8.13 -6.70
C THR A 279 21.13 8.63 -5.29
N GLU A 280 21.88 9.65 -4.83
CA GLU A 280 21.62 10.34 -3.56
C GLU A 280 20.21 10.92 -3.49
N PHE A 281 19.61 11.27 -4.63
CA PHE A 281 18.21 11.70 -4.70
C PHE A 281 17.27 10.67 -4.05
N TRP A 282 17.45 9.37 -4.32
CA TRP A 282 16.65 8.29 -3.73
C TRP A 282 17.12 7.92 -2.33
N SER A 283 18.41 7.62 -2.19
CA SER A 283 18.97 7.16 -0.92
C SER A 283 18.84 8.18 0.21
N GLY A 284 18.80 9.48 -0.10
CA GLY A 284 18.59 10.55 0.88
C GLY A 284 17.13 10.74 1.30
N GLN A 285 16.19 10.12 0.59
CA GLN A 285 14.76 10.08 0.91
C GLN A 285 14.32 8.75 1.52
N ALA A 286 15.19 7.73 1.52
CA ALA A 286 14.88 6.39 2.01
C ALA A 286 14.69 6.38 3.53
N VAL A 287 13.48 6.06 3.96
CA VAL A 287 13.08 6.13 5.39
C VAL A 287 13.77 5.07 6.23
N ASP A 288 14.03 3.88 5.69
CA ASP A 288 14.79 2.82 6.36
C ASP A 288 16.19 3.29 6.75
N ARG A 289 16.84 4.12 5.90
CA ARG A 289 18.14 4.74 6.22
C ARG A 289 18.03 5.77 7.33
N TRP A 290 16.95 6.57 7.34
CA TRP A 290 16.70 7.51 8.43
C TRP A 290 16.48 6.76 9.74
N LEU A 291 15.61 5.75 9.71
CA LEU A 291 15.35 4.89 10.86
C LEU A 291 16.64 4.23 11.36
N ALA A 292 17.46 3.69 10.46
CA ALA A 292 18.74 3.06 10.83
C ALA A 292 19.71 4.05 11.51
N ALA A 293 19.70 5.33 11.10
CA ALA A 293 20.59 6.36 11.63
C ALA A 293 20.13 6.96 12.98
N HIS A 294 18.86 6.79 13.36
CA HIS A 294 18.28 7.39 14.57
C HIS A 294 17.99 6.33 15.64
N PRO A 295 18.00 6.69 16.95
CA PRO A 295 17.71 5.74 18.02
C PRO A 295 16.23 5.34 18.02
N LEU A 296 15.94 4.06 18.31
CA LEU A 296 14.59 3.58 18.59
C LEU A 296 14.09 4.17 19.92
N LYS A 297 12.99 4.91 19.87
CA LYS A 297 12.39 5.57 21.06
C LYS A 297 10.89 5.32 21.21
N VAL A 298 10.25 4.89 20.12
CA VAL A 298 8.80 4.72 20.04
C VAL A 298 8.49 3.25 19.79
N PRO A 299 7.66 2.62 20.60
CA PRO A 299 7.14 1.29 20.29
C PRO A 299 6.38 1.32 18.95
N THR A 300 6.76 0.43 18.04
CA THR A 300 6.30 0.46 16.64
C THR A 300 5.80 -0.90 16.19
N MET A 301 4.54 -0.97 15.74
CA MET A 301 3.96 -2.13 15.08
C MET A 301 3.85 -1.87 13.59
N ILE A 302 4.74 -2.45 12.80
CA ILE A 302 4.83 -2.27 11.34
C ILE A 302 3.93 -3.31 10.68
N GLU A 303 3.02 -2.86 9.80
CA GLU A 303 2.13 -3.76 9.06
C GLU A 303 2.41 -3.66 7.55
N VAL A 304 2.29 -4.79 6.85
CA VAL A 304 2.30 -4.89 5.40
C VAL A 304 1.42 -6.03 4.91
N GLY A 305 0.76 -5.84 3.78
CA GLY A 305 0.04 -6.92 3.09
C GLY A 305 1.01 -7.84 2.33
N GLN A 306 0.82 -9.17 2.41
CA GLN A 306 1.60 -10.14 1.62
C GLN A 306 1.45 -9.90 0.11
N TRP A 307 0.28 -9.45 -0.32
CA TRP A 307 -0.01 -9.08 -1.69
C TRP A 307 -0.25 -7.57 -1.83
N ASP A 308 0.61 -6.80 -1.17
CA ASP A 308 0.63 -5.35 -1.34
C ASP A 308 1.15 -5.01 -2.74
N GLN A 309 0.28 -4.44 -3.57
CA GLN A 309 0.60 -4.13 -4.95
C GLN A 309 1.28 -2.76 -5.10
N GLU A 310 1.54 -2.03 -4.01
CA GLU A 310 2.12 -0.70 -4.02
C GLU A 310 3.41 -0.62 -3.19
N ASP A 311 3.36 -0.96 -1.89
CA ASP A 311 4.45 -0.74 -0.94
C ASP A 311 4.91 -2.04 -0.25
N SER A 312 5.17 -3.10 -1.02
CA SER A 312 5.57 -4.40 -0.46
C SER A 312 6.98 -4.41 0.14
N TYR A 313 7.85 -3.50 -0.28
CA TYR A 313 9.23 -3.37 0.21
C TYR A 313 9.29 -2.69 1.58
N GLY A 314 8.45 -1.67 1.79
CA GLY A 314 8.61 -0.69 2.87
C GLY A 314 8.49 -1.27 4.28
N GLY A 315 7.46 -2.08 4.57
CA GLY A 315 7.27 -2.67 5.89
C GLY A 315 8.46 -3.51 6.35
N PRO A 316 8.91 -4.52 5.58
CA PRO A 316 10.09 -5.31 5.89
C PRO A 316 11.39 -4.51 5.96
N ALA A 317 11.55 -3.45 5.16
CA ALA A 317 12.73 -2.58 5.20
C ALA A 317 12.78 -1.77 6.49
N ALA A 318 11.65 -1.18 6.92
CA ALA A 318 11.53 -0.47 8.20
C ALA A 318 11.81 -1.41 9.38
N TYR A 319 11.27 -2.64 9.36
CA TYR A 319 11.55 -3.65 10.37
C TYR A 319 13.05 -3.96 10.46
N ARG A 320 13.72 -4.24 9.35
CA ARG A 320 15.17 -4.49 9.32
C ARG A 320 16.00 -3.31 9.84
N ALA A 321 15.49 -2.09 9.74
CA ALA A 321 16.17 -0.90 10.24
C ALA A 321 16.00 -0.67 11.74
N LEU A 322 14.86 -1.07 12.32
CA LEU A 322 14.50 -0.84 13.72
C LEU A 322 14.80 -2.03 14.63
N GLU A 323 14.51 -3.26 14.21
CA GLU A 323 14.62 -4.48 15.00
C GLU A 323 16.01 -4.67 15.65
N PRO A 324 17.15 -4.43 14.97
CA PRO A 324 18.47 -4.58 15.61
C PRO A 324 18.73 -3.67 16.81
N LYS A 325 17.87 -2.69 17.05
CA LYS A 325 17.92 -1.75 18.18
C LYS A 325 17.00 -2.16 19.32
N ASP A 326 16.08 -3.07 19.06
CA ASP A 326 15.15 -3.61 20.04
C ASP A 326 15.79 -4.78 20.81
N THR A 327 16.69 -4.45 21.73
CA THR A 327 17.49 -5.44 22.47
C THR A 327 16.68 -6.34 23.38
N ASN A 328 15.47 -5.93 23.76
CA ASN A 328 14.56 -6.71 24.62
C ASN A 328 13.47 -7.41 23.81
N ASN A 329 13.37 -7.16 22.51
CA ASN A 329 12.35 -7.68 21.60
C ASN A 329 10.91 -7.37 22.08
N ASP A 330 10.68 -6.11 22.52
CA ASP A 330 9.41 -5.63 23.08
C ASP A 330 8.96 -4.26 22.53
N MET A 331 9.74 -3.66 21.65
CA MET A 331 9.50 -2.36 21.05
C MET A 331 9.08 -2.42 19.57
N VAL A 332 9.54 -3.41 18.81
CA VAL A 332 9.30 -3.52 17.37
C VAL A 332 8.51 -4.78 17.06
N SER A 333 7.40 -4.63 16.35
CA SER A 333 6.59 -5.75 15.88
C SER A 333 6.39 -5.66 14.36
N LEU A 334 6.55 -6.79 13.66
CA LEU A 334 6.25 -6.93 12.25
C LEU A 334 4.97 -7.74 12.05
N VAL A 335 4.03 -7.21 11.28
CA VAL A 335 2.80 -7.89 10.91
C VAL A 335 2.73 -8.06 9.39
N ILE A 336 2.56 -9.31 8.91
CA ILE A 336 2.32 -9.61 7.49
C ILE A 336 0.98 -10.32 7.37
N GLY A 337 -0.03 -9.59 6.86
CA GLY A 337 -1.37 -10.14 6.69
C GLY A 337 -1.66 -10.53 5.24
N PRO A 338 -2.75 -11.28 4.98
CA PRO A 338 -3.10 -11.77 3.64
C PRO A 338 -3.80 -10.68 2.80
N TRP A 339 -3.32 -9.45 2.89
CA TRP A 339 -4.00 -8.28 2.36
C TRP A 339 -3.31 -7.73 1.12
N ARG A 340 -4.10 -6.96 0.35
CA ARG A 340 -3.63 -6.00 -0.63
C ARG A 340 -3.17 -4.71 0.06
N HIS A 341 -2.66 -3.76 -0.72
CA HIS A 341 -2.33 -2.42 -0.23
C HIS A 341 -3.46 -1.81 0.59
N SER A 342 -3.15 -1.34 1.79
CA SER A 342 -4.11 -0.77 2.75
C SER A 342 -5.30 -1.69 3.12
N GLY A 343 -5.23 -2.99 2.80
CA GLY A 343 -6.32 -3.93 3.04
C GLY A 343 -6.65 -4.11 4.52
N ALA A 344 -5.67 -3.99 5.40
CA ALA A 344 -5.82 -4.03 6.85
C ALA A 344 -6.81 -2.98 7.41
N ASN A 345 -7.08 -1.91 6.66
CA ASN A 345 -7.99 -0.82 7.06
C ASN A 345 -9.46 -1.08 6.67
N HIS A 346 -9.74 -2.18 6.00
CA HIS A 346 -11.04 -2.56 5.48
C HIS A 346 -11.53 -3.88 6.09
N TYR A 347 -12.22 -4.69 5.29
CA TYR A 347 -12.63 -6.05 5.62
C TYR A 347 -11.67 -7.04 4.95
N GLY A 348 -11.24 -8.06 5.68
CA GLY A 348 -10.24 -9.03 5.23
C GLY A 348 -10.79 -10.45 5.09
N TYR A 349 -11.95 -10.62 4.45
CA TYR A 349 -12.55 -11.94 4.22
C TYR A 349 -11.97 -12.66 3.00
N ASP A 350 -11.48 -11.88 2.05
CA ASP A 350 -11.02 -12.40 0.75
C ASP A 350 -10.06 -11.47 0.02
N LEU A 351 -9.42 -12.02 -1.01
CA LEU A 351 -8.70 -11.25 -2.02
C LEU A 351 -8.77 -11.99 -3.36
N GLY A 352 -9.48 -11.44 -4.35
CA GLY A 352 -9.68 -12.09 -5.64
C GLY A 352 -10.36 -13.45 -5.53
N ALA A 353 -9.68 -14.53 -5.94
CA ALA A 353 -10.16 -15.88 -5.81
C ALA A 353 -9.97 -16.49 -4.41
N LEU A 354 -9.11 -15.89 -3.58
CA LEU A 354 -8.77 -16.42 -2.26
C LEU A 354 -9.84 -16.04 -1.23
N THR A 355 -10.10 -16.97 -0.31
CA THR A 355 -10.93 -16.77 0.89
C THR A 355 -10.10 -17.01 2.14
N PHE A 356 -10.40 -16.28 3.21
CA PHE A 356 -9.71 -16.39 4.49
C PHE A 356 -10.67 -16.79 5.60
N THR A 357 -10.12 -17.28 6.71
CA THR A 357 -10.92 -17.67 7.87
C THR A 357 -11.38 -16.45 8.65
N GLY A 358 -12.56 -15.93 8.32
CA GLY A 358 -13.14 -14.74 8.94
C GLY A 358 -12.57 -13.42 8.43
N ASP A 359 -12.88 -12.33 9.13
CA ASP A 359 -12.37 -10.99 8.82
C ASP A 359 -10.97 -10.81 9.44
N THR A 360 -9.94 -11.18 8.71
CA THR A 360 -8.54 -11.12 9.16
C THR A 360 -8.09 -9.68 9.49
N ALA A 361 -8.60 -8.69 8.76
CA ALA A 361 -8.26 -7.28 8.98
C ALA A 361 -8.87 -6.77 10.30
N ARG A 362 -10.16 -7.03 10.55
CA ARG A 362 -10.81 -6.66 11.81
C ARG A 362 -10.22 -7.45 12.98
N GLU A 363 -9.91 -8.75 12.78
CA GLU A 363 -9.26 -9.58 13.79
C GLU A 363 -7.94 -8.94 14.23
N TRP A 364 -7.09 -8.52 13.26
CA TRP A 364 -5.82 -7.85 13.56
C TRP A 364 -6.04 -6.53 14.33
N ARG A 365 -6.97 -5.67 13.88
CA ARG A 365 -7.25 -4.40 14.57
C ARG A 365 -7.72 -4.59 16.01
N VAL A 366 -8.61 -5.56 16.26
CA VAL A 366 -9.21 -5.78 17.58
C VAL A 366 -8.28 -6.55 18.53
N LYS A 367 -7.57 -7.59 18.02
CA LYS A 367 -6.76 -8.46 18.89
C LYS A 367 -5.36 -7.92 19.15
N TRP A 368 -4.80 -7.10 18.25
CA TRP A 368 -3.40 -6.66 18.36
C TRP A 368 -3.22 -5.15 18.33
N VAL A 369 -3.75 -4.42 17.34
CA VAL A 369 -3.54 -2.97 17.23
C VAL A 369 -4.17 -2.21 18.38
N LYS A 370 -5.45 -2.48 18.66
CA LYS A 370 -6.16 -1.78 19.73
C LYS A 370 -5.53 -2.06 21.11
N PRO A 371 -5.25 -3.31 21.55
CA PRO A 371 -4.54 -3.59 22.79
C PRO A 371 -3.13 -3.00 22.87
N PHE A 372 -2.40 -2.94 21.75
CA PHE A 372 -1.11 -2.28 21.67
C PHE A 372 -1.25 -0.78 22.02
N PHE A 373 -2.16 -0.05 21.37
CA PHE A 373 -2.40 1.34 21.70
C PHE A 373 -2.98 1.54 23.11
N ASP A 374 -3.88 0.68 23.57
CA ASP A 374 -4.43 0.75 24.94
C ASP A 374 -3.34 0.65 26.00
N HIS A 375 -2.36 -0.24 25.79
CA HIS A 375 -1.21 -0.37 26.70
C HIS A 375 -0.41 0.95 26.77
N TRP A 376 0.04 1.46 25.64
CA TRP A 376 0.92 2.61 25.62
C TRP A 376 0.21 3.94 25.92
N LEU A 377 -1.05 4.07 25.50
CA LEU A 377 -1.77 5.34 25.57
C LEU A 377 -2.72 5.43 26.76
N LYS A 378 -3.28 4.33 27.24
CA LYS A 378 -4.20 4.30 28.38
C LYS A 378 -3.57 3.67 29.64
N GLY A 379 -2.42 3.00 29.52
CA GLY A 379 -1.81 2.26 30.62
C GLY A 379 -2.50 0.94 30.91
N ALA A 380 -3.17 0.35 29.93
CA ALA A 380 -3.72 -0.99 30.04
C ALA A 380 -2.61 -2.05 30.24
N PRO A 381 -2.92 -3.24 30.78
CA PRO A 381 -1.94 -4.31 30.90
C PRO A 381 -1.21 -4.59 29.58
N ASN A 382 0.07 -5.00 29.65
CA ASN A 382 0.84 -5.34 28.46
C ASN A 382 0.17 -6.53 27.72
N PRO A 383 -0.25 -6.34 26.44
CA PRO A 383 -0.91 -7.39 25.66
C PRO A 383 0.04 -8.49 25.21
N LYS A 384 1.35 -8.36 25.48
CA LYS A 384 2.41 -9.23 24.95
C LYS A 384 2.35 -9.29 23.43
N THR A 385 2.40 -8.11 22.82
CA THR A 385 2.44 -7.97 21.35
C THR A 385 3.50 -8.90 20.77
N PRO A 386 3.16 -9.76 19.79
CA PRO A 386 4.15 -10.65 19.16
C PRO A 386 5.24 -9.84 18.47
N PRO A 387 6.53 -10.21 18.58
CA PRO A 387 7.59 -9.59 17.77
C PRO A 387 7.35 -9.73 16.26
N VAL A 388 6.82 -10.88 15.84
CA VAL A 388 6.41 -11.14 14.46
C VAL A 388 5.08 -11.88 14.44
N LEU A 389 4.11 -11.33 13.70
CA LEU A 389 2.80 -11.91 13.47
C LEU A 389 2.57 -12.04 11.97
N THR A 390 2.43 -13.24 11.44
CA THR A 390 2.23 -13.46 10.01
C THR A 390 1.05 -14.39 9.74
N TYR A 391 0.34 -14.16 8.63
CA TYR A 391 -0.75 -15.04 8.21
C TYR A 391 -0.23 -16.09 7.23
N ALA A 392 -0.25 -17.37 7.64
CA ALA A 392 0.16 -18.48 6.80
C ALA A 392 -0.93 -18.80 5.75
N THR A 393 -0.75 -18.27 4.55
CA THR A 393 -1.62 -18.54 3.43
C THR A 393 -1.45 -19.99 2.96
N GLY A 394 -2.51 -20.59 2.37
CA GLY A 394 -2.58 -22.02 2.09
C GLY A 394 -3.24 -22.80 3.24
N ILE A 395 -2.89 -22.55 4.50
CA ILE A 395 -3.56 -23.11 5.69
C ILE A 395 -4.47 -22.12 6.41
N ASN A 396 -4.42 -20.84 6.06
CA ASN A 396 -5.29 -19.79 6.56
C ASN A 396 -5.25 -19.59 8.10
N GLU A 397 -4.05 -19.48 8.67
CA GLU A 397 -3.83 -19.36 10.11
C GLU A 397 -2.84 -18.24 10.45
N TRP A 398 -3.09 -17.52 11.55
CA TRP A 398 -2.11 -16.60 12.14
C TRP A 398 -1.01 -17.38 12.86
N GLN A 399 0.23 -16.97 12.63
CA GLN A 399 1.43 -17.54 13.26
C GLN A 399 2.28 -16.47 13.93
N VAL A 400 2.85 -16.83 15.08
CA VAL A 400 3.73 -15.97 15.88
C VAL A 400 5.16 -16.50 15.79
N SER A 401 6.13 -15.60 15.56
CA SER A 401 7.55 -15.88 15.58
C SER A 401 8.31 -14.86 16.43
N GLN A 402 9.53 -15.21 16.87
CA GLN A 402 10.37 -14.31 17.66
C GLN A 402 11.24 -13.40 16.79
N SER A 403 11.43 -13.73 15.52
CA SER A 403 12.23 -12.97 14.55
C SER A 403 11.75 -13.23 13.13
N TRP A 404 12.19 -12.43 12.18
CA TRP A 404 11.90 -12.57 10.76
C TRP A 404 13.14 -12.28 9.90
N PRO A 405 13.42 -13.05 8.83
CA PRO A 405 12.75 -14.31 8.44
C PRO A 405 13.13 -15.48 9.34
N THR A 406 12.33 -16.57 9.30
CA THR A 406 12.57 -17.79 10.10
C THR A 406 12.98 -18.99 9.26
N GLY A 407 12.74 -18.95 7.93
CA GLY A 407 13.02 -20.06 7.04
C GLY A 407 14.52 -20.22 6.69
N THR A 408 14.93 -21.47 6.45
CA THR A 408 16.27 -21.78 5.93
C THR A 408 16.29 -21.63 4.42
N SER A 409 17.19 -20.80 3.89
CA SER A 409 17.32 -20.56 2.46
C SER A 409 17.73 -21.83 1.71
N THR A 410 16.82 -22.38 0.90
CA THR A 410 16.96 -23.67 0.19
C THR A 410 16.75 -23.44 -1.32
N PRO A 411 17.70 -23.80 -2.19
CA PRO A 411 17.57 -23.55 -3.61
C PRO A 411 16.56 -24.49 -4.29
N PHE A 412 15.65 -23.90 -5.09
CA PHE A 412 14.78 -24.59 -6.01
C PHE A 412 15.26 -24.31 -7.43
N PHE A 413 16.02 -25.28 -7.98
CA PHE A 413 16.78 -25.13 -9.22
C PHE A 413 15.89 -25.25 -10.46
N LEU A 414 16.16 -24.41 -11.46
CA LEU A 414 15.60 -24.52 -12.79
C LEU A 414 16.39 -25.56 -13.61
N GLY A 415 15.70 -26.29 -14.51
CA GLY A 415 16.25 -27.41 -15.23
C GLY A 415 15.78 -27.55 -16.67
N ALA A 416 16.32 -28.56 -17.34
CA ALA A 416 15.97 -28.87 -18.72
C ALA A 416 14.49 -29.24 -18.88
N GLY A 417 13.92 -28.91 -20.05
CA GLY A 417 12.50 -29.18 -20.35
C GLY A 417 11.54 -28.38 -19.46
N ASN A 418 11.98 -27.21 -19.01
CA ASN A 418 11.20 -26.34 -18.10
C ASN A 418 10.82 -27.05 -16.78
N SER A 419 11.66 -27.94 -16.29
CA SER A 419 11.50 -28.57 -14.97
C SER A 419 12.13 -27.72 -13.87
N ALA A 420 11.65 -27.91 -12.64
CA ALA A 420 12.28 -27.35 -11.44
C ALA A 420 12.31 -28.37 -10.31
N SER A 421 13.33 -28.30 -9.43
CA SER A 421 13.45 -29.22 -8.29
C SER A 421 14.42 -28.70 -7.23
N PHE A 422 14.38 -29.31 -6.03
CA PHE A 422 15.35 -29.05 -4.96
C PHE A 422 16.73 -29.69 -5.23
N GLN A 423 16.89 -30.42 -6.32
CA GLN A 423 18.17 -30.97 -6.75
C GLN A 423 18.70 -30.20 -7.94
N ALA A 424 19.99 -29.91 -7.93
CA ALA A 424 20.65 -29.23 -9.05
C ALA A 424 20.48 -30.04 -10.36
N ALA A 425 20.28 -29.34 -11.46
CA ALA A 425 20.13 -29.98 -12.77
C ALA A 425 21.39 -30.79 -13.12
N ALA A 426 21.22 -32.06 -13.48
CA ALA A 426 22.30 -32.96 -13.81
C ALA A 426 23.04 -32.58 -15.11
N ARG A 427 22.39 -31.78 -15.98
CA ARG A 427 22.95 -31.27 -17.23
C ARG A 427 22.88 -29.76 -17.24
N SER A 428 23.87 -29.11 -17.83
CA SER A 428 23.86 -27.68 -18.08
C SER A 428 23.20 -27.37 -19.43
N GLY A 429 22.57 -26.20 -19.54
CA GLY A 429 21.97 -25.73 -20.77
C GLY A 429 21.30 -24.37 -20.59
N THR A 430 20.49 -23.98 -21.57
CA THR A 430 19.65 -22.78 -21.53
C THR A 430 18.23 -23.11 -21.95
N ALA A 431 17.26 -22.39 -21.38
CA ALA A 431 15.92 -22.26 -21.90
C ALA A 431 15.78 -20.86 -22.50
N ASP A 432 15.24 -20.75 -23.69
CA ASP A 432 15.30 -19.53 -24.48
C ASP A 432 13.89 -19.02 -24.82
N TYR A 433 13.73 -17.71 -24.91
CA TYR A 433 12.55 -17.06 -25.47
C TYR A 433 12.91 -15.76 -26.19
N ILE A 434 12.00 -15.24 -26.99
CA ILE A 434 12.14 -13.93 -27.64
C ILE A 434 11.34 -12.91 -26.86
N SER A 435 12.03 -11.92 -26.29
CA SER A 435 11.40 -10.72 -25.72
C SER A 435 11.16 -9.70 -26.83
N ASP A 436 9.88 -9.38 -27.08
CA ASP A 436 9.46 -8.40 -28.09
C ASP A 436 8.83 -7.17 -27.44
N PRO A 437 9.51 -6.02 -27.42
CA PRO A 437 8.94 -4.79 -26.88
C PRO A 437 7.69 -4.28 -27.62
N ALA A 438 7.38 -4.80 -28.82
CA ALA A 438 6.15 -4.45 -29.55
C ALA A 438 4.94 -5.29 -29.09
N ALA A 439 5.19 -6.41 -28.36
CA ALA A 439 4.16 -7.28 -27.83
C ALA A 439 4.49 -7.76 -26.42
N PRO A 440 4.75 -6.85 -25.46
CA PRO A 440 5.19 -7.22 -24.11
C PRO A 440 4.14 -8.09 -23.40
N VAL A 441 4.61 -8.93 -22.46
CA VAL A 441 3.71 -9.78 -21.65
C VAL A 441 2.86 -8.88 -20.75
N PRO A 442 1.53 -8.97 -20.81
CA PRO A 442 0.65 -8.17 -19.96
C PRO A 442 0.72 -8.66 -18.50
N PHE A 443 0.53 -7.74 -17.53
CA PHE A 443 0.51 -8.10 -16.11
C PHE A 443 -0.82 -8.71 -15.65
N ILE A 444 -1.92 -8.40 -16.36
CA ILE A 444 -3.25 -9.00 -16.22
C ILE A 444 -3.86 -9.26 -17.61
N PRO A 445 -4.91 -10.09 -17.73
CA PRO A 445 -5.63 -10.27 -18.99
C PRO A 445 -6.13 -8.95 -19.58
N ARG A 446 -6.03 -8.80 -20.89
CA ARG A 446 -6.55 -7.65 -21.63
C ARG A 446 -8.07 -7.74 -21.85
N PRO A 447 -8.82 -6.62 -21.89
CA PRO A 447 -8.33 -5.26 -21.81
C PRO A 447 -7.88 -4.90 -20.39
N VAL A 448 -6.77 -4.16 -20.29
CA VAL A 448 -6.25 -3.65 -19.01
C VAL A 448 -6.91 -2.31 -18.71
N ASN A 449 -7.45 -2.15 -17.51
CA ASN A 449 -7.91 -0.87 -16.98
C ASN A 449 -7.34 -0.69 -15.57
N MET A 450 -6.32 0.17 -15.45
CA MET A 450 -5.63 0.40 -14.17
C MET A 450 -6.46 1.26 -13.21
N ASP A 451 -7.47 1.99 -13.71
CA ASP A 451 -8.43 2.75 -12.89
C ASP A 451 -9.55 1.86 -12.34
N ASP A 452 -9.69 0.62 -12.86
CA ASP A 452 -10.68 -0.33 -12.36
C ASP A 452 -10.17 -1.03 -11.11
N SER A 453 -10.77 -0.70 -9.98
CA SER A 453 -10.39 -1.25 -8.68
C SER A 453 -10.55 -2.78 -8.59
N ASP A 454 -11.44 -3.38 -9.39
CA ASP A 454 -11.66 -4.83 -9.41
C ASP A 454 -10.59 -5.57 -10.23
N GLN A 455 -9.88 -4.85 -11.10
CA GLN A 455 -8.67 -5.34 -11.74
C GLN A 455 -7.42 -5.04 -10.89
N TRP A 456 -7.29 -3.83 -10.35
CA TRP A 456 -6.11 -3.36 -9.64
C TRP A 456 -5.90 -4.04 -8.29
N LYS A 457 -6.94 -4.13 -7.46
CA LYS A 457 -6.80 -4.65 -6.09
C LYS A 457 -6.33 -6.10 -6.02
N PRO A 458 -6.85 -7.06 -6.84
CA PRO A 458 -6.50 -8.47 -6.73
C PRO A 458 -5.43 -8.94 -7.74
N TRP A 459 -4.75 -8.05 -8.49
CA TRP A 459 -3.91 -8.52 -9.60
C TRP A 459 -2.77 -9.45 -9.15
N LEU A 460 -2.21 -9.25 -7.96
CA LEU A 460 -1.14 -10.08 -7.41
C LEU A 460 -1.57 -11.51 -7.07
N VAL A 461 -2.86 -11.76 -6.95
CA VAL A 461 -3.40 -13.11 -6.71
C VAL A 461 -4.11 -13.69 -7.95
N ARG A 462 -4.01 -13.02 -9.10
CA ARG A 462 -4.69 -13.44 -10.32
C ARG A 462 -4.03 -14.69 -10.93
N ASP A 463 -4.86 -15.62 -11.38
CA ASP A 463 -4.45 -16.86 -12.04
C ASP A 463 -3.49 -16.61 -13.22
N GLN A 464 -2.31 -17.20 -13.17
CA GLN A 464 -1.26 -17.01 -14.17
C GLN A 464 -1.39 -17.91 -15.40
N ARG A 465 -2.42 -18.75 -15.51
CA ARG A 465 -2.70 -19.54 -16.72
C ARG A 465 -2.91 -18.68 -17.97
N PHE A 466 -3.31 -17.39 -17.81
CA PHE A 466 -3.49 -16.48 -18.94
C PHE A 466 -2.20 -16.14 -19.70
N VAL A 467 -1.02 -16.34 -19.07
CA VAL A 467 0.29 -16.17 -19.71
C VAL A 467 1.07 -17.48 -19.81
N ASP A 468 0.64 -18.54 -19.16
CA ASP A 468 1.28 -19.84 -19.25
C ASP A 468 1.16 -20.40 -20.68
N GLY A 469 2.25 -20.99 -21.20
CA GLY A 469 2.30 -21.47 -22.57
C GLY A 469 2.52 -20.40 -23.65
N ARG A 470 2.63 -19.09 -23.27
CA ARG A 470 3.10 -18.07 -24.23
C ARG A 470 4.56 -18.35 -24.63
N PRO A 471 4.94 -18.07 -25.91
CA PRO A 471 6.31 -18.33 -26.38
C PRO A 471 7.37 -17.41 -25.75
N ASP A 472 6.95 -16.33 -25.07
CA ASP A 472 7.79 -15.34 -24.38
C ASP A 472 7.73 -15.47 -22.85
N VAL A 473 7.20 -16.58 -22.32
CA VAL A 473 7.13 -16.92 -20.89
C VAL A 473 7.66 -18.34 -20.68
N LEU A 474 8.63 -18.51 -19.79
CA LEU A 474 9.12 -19.81 -19.37
C LEU A 474 8.52 -20.19 -18.01
N THR A 475 7.80 -21.30 -17.95
CA THR A 475 7.24 -21.84 -16.69
C THR A 475 7.99 -23.11 -16.31
N PHE A 476 8.87 -23.01 -15.31
CA PHE A 476 9.61 -24.14 -14.74
C PHE A 476 8.78 -24.78 -13.62
N THR A 477 8.34 -26.02 -13.83
CA THR A 477 7.39 -26.69 -12.93
C THR A 477 8.06 -27.83 -12.17
N GLY A 478 7.85 -27.85 -10.84
CA GLY A 478 8.26 -28.92 -9.94
C GLY A 478 7.38 -30.15 -9.98
N PRO A 479 7.78 -31.24 -9.31
CA PRO A 479 6.94 -32.42 -9.13
C PRO A 479 5.70 -32.10 -8.28
N VAL A 480 4.71 -32.96 -8.34
CA VAL A 480 3.59 -32.94 -7.37
C VAL A 480 4.17 -33.15 -5.98
N LEU A 481 3.78 -32.30 -5.04
CA LEU A 481 4.22 -32.40 -3.64
C LEU A 481 3.49 -33.56 -2.95
N ASP A 482 4.25 -34.40 -2.28
CA ASP A 482 3.75 -35.48 -1.41
C ASP A 482 3.55 -35.03 0.04
N LYS A 483 4.18 -33.91 0.40
CA LYS A 483 4.08 -33.24 1.71
C LYS A 483 4.11 -31.74 1.55
N SER A 484 3.61 -31.02 2.55
CA SER A 484 3.63 -29.56 2.58
C SER A 484 5.05 -29.01 2.53
N VAL A 485 5.22 -27.88 1.83
CA VAL A 485 6.43 -27.04 1.86
C VAL A 485 6.01 -25.68 2.40
N HIS A 486 6.51 -25.32 3.56
CA HIS A 486 6.19 -24.07 4.22
C HIS A 486 7.37 -23.09 4.09
N ILE A 487 7.10 -21.89 3.59
CA ILE A 487 8.10 -20.81 3.43
C ILE A 487 7.73 -19.60 4.28
N MET A 488 8.73 -19.04 4.99
CA MET A 488 8.57 -17.84 5.83
C MET A 488 9.76 -16.90 5.64
N GLY A 489 9.59 -15.84 4.87
CA GLY A 489 10.63 -14.87 4.52
C GLY A 489 10.50 -14.36 3.10
N ALA A 490 11.53 -13.71 2.59
CA ALA A 490 11.63 -13.28 1.21
C ALA A 490 12.28 -14.38 0.35
N PRO A 491 11.55 -14.99 -0.62
CA PRO A 491 12.20 -15.83 -1.63
C PRO A 491 13.20 -15.00 -2.42
N LYS A 492 14.32 -15.58 -2.85
CA LYS A 492 15.35 -14.86 -3.57
C LYS A 492 15.59 -15.45 -4.95
N ALA A 493 15.35 -14.66 -5.98
CA ALA A 493 15.73 -15.00 -7.35
C ALA A 493 17.26 -14.97 -7.50
N ASP A 494 17.79 -15.98 -8.18
CA ASP A 494 19.21 -16.12 -8.54
C ASP A 494 19.26 -16.65 -9.97
N ILE A 495 19.14 -15.74 -10.93
CA ILE A 495 18.90 -16.06 -12.34
C ILE A 495 20.12 -15.70 -13.18
N PHE A 496 20.66 -16.69 -13.88
CA PHE A 496 21.67 -16.48 -14.90
C PHE A 496 20.99 -16.21 -16.25
N LEU A 497 21.08 -14.96 -16.71
CA LEU A 497 20.44 -14.51 -17.93
C LEU A 497 21.50 -13.96 -18.91
N SER A 498 21.39 -14.33 -20.19
CA SER A 498 22.05 -13.64 -21.28
C SER A 498 21.05 -13.13 -22.31
N THR A 499 21.35 -12.00 -22.94
CA THR A 499 20.53 -11.38 -23.97
C THR A 499 21.30 -11.19 -25.26
N SER A 500 20.64 -11.24 -26.41
CA SER A 500 21.22 -10.81 -27.69
C SER A 500 21.22 -9.27 -27.84
N GLY A 501 20.50 -8.56 -26.98
CA GLY A 501 20.46 -7.10 -26.89
C GLY A 501 21.58 -6.52 -26.03
N SER A 502 21.42 -5.26 -25.64
CA SER A 502 22.33 -4.56 -24.72
C SER A 502 21.65 -4.07 -23.43
N ASP A 503 20.38 -4.44 -23.24
CA ASP A 503 19.63 -4.32 -21.99
C ASP A 503 18.58 -5.44 -21.94
N ALA A 504 18.03 -5.73 -20.77
CA ALA A 504 16.96 -6.71 -20.59
C ALA A 504 16.32 -6.51 -19.21
N ASP A 505 15.03 -6.83 -19.07
CA ASP A 505 14.41 -7.01 -17.76
C ASP A 505 14.20 -8.50 -17.49
N VAL A 506 14.24 -8.89 -16.23
CA VAL A 506 13.85 -10.20 -15.75
C VAL A 506 12.75 -10.08 -14.71
N VAL A 507 11.64 -10.73 -14.97
CA VAL A 507 10.53 -10.91 -14.03
C VAL A 507 10.58 -12.34 -13.54
N VAL A 508 10.49 -12.53 -12.24
CA VAL A 508 10.39 -13.85 -11.60
C VAL A 508 9.11 -13.91 -10.79
N LYS A 509 8.33 -14.96 -11.04
CA LYS A 509 7.12 -15.28 -10.28
C LYS A 509 7.29 -16.62 -9.60
N LEU A 510 7.11 -16.67 -8.29
CA LEU A 510 6.94 -17.90 -7.54
C LEU A 510 5.44 -18.23 -7.51
N ILE A 511 5.07 -19.43 -7.95
CA ILE A 511 3.69 -19.82 -8.18
C ILE A 511 3.36 -21.09 -7.43
N ASP A 512 2.22 -21.11 -6.78
CA ASP A 512 1.55 -22.32 -6.27
C ASP A 512 0.53 -22.81 -7.29
N ILE A 513 0.80 -23.97 -7.91
CA ILE A 513 -0.11 -24.61 -8.86
C ILE A 513 -1.00 -25.59 -8.09
N TYR A 514 -2.29 -25.29 -8.06
CA TYR A 514 -3.31 -26.10 -7.42
C TYR A 514 -3.59 -27.40 -8.22
N PRO A 515 -4.06 -28.47 -7.57
CA PRO A 515 -4.53 -29.68 -8.26
C PRO A 515 -5.62 -29.36 -9.28
N ASN A 516 -5.66 -30.13 -10.39
CA ASN A 516 -6.71 -29.96 -11.39
C ASN A 516 -8.10 -30.37 -10.87
N GLU A 517 -8.14 -31.28 -9.91
CA GLU A 517 -9.37 -31.73 -9.25
C GLU A 517 -9.38 -31.17 -7.83
N MET A 518 -10.31 -30.28 -7.57
CA MET A 518 -10.55 -29.69 -6.25
C MET A 518 -11.99 -29.93 -5.84
N PRO A 519 -12.28 -30.25 -4.56
CA PRO A 519 -13.66 -30.28 -4.08
C PRO A 519 -14.38 -28.95 -4.38
N GLU A 520 -15.65 -29.04 -4.76
CA GLU A 520 -16.48 -27.84 -4.84
C GLU A 520 -16.60 -27.22 -3.44
N ASP A 521 -16.15 -26.00 -3.33
CA ASP A 521 -16.29 -25.22 -2.10
C ASP A 521 -17.52 -24.31 -2.22
N ALA A 522 -18.59 -24.69 -1.55
CA ALA A 522 -19.84 -23.92 -1.52
C ALA A 522 -19.65 -22.50 -0.95
N SER A 523 -18.57 -22.22 -0.21
CA SER A 523 -18.25 -20.89 0.32
C SER A 523 -17.65 -19.96 -0.74
N GLN A 524 -17.16 -20.51 -1.88
CA GLN A 524 -16.59 -19.71 -2.96
C GLN A 524 -17.62 -18.83 -3.70
N GLY A 525 -18.90 -19.22 -3.72
CA GLY A 525 -19.93 -18.45 -4.38
C GLY A 525 -19.63 -18.24 -5.87
N ALA A 526 -19.62 -16.99 -6.33
CA ALA A 526 -19.32 -16.62 -7.72
C ALA A 526 -17.82 -16.49 -8.04
N ARG A 527 -16.91 -16.81 -7.11
CA ARG A 527 -15.46 -16.69 -7.32
C ARG A 527 -14.95 -17.76 -8.29
N PRO A 528 -13.82 -17.51 -8.99
CA PRO A 528 -13.20 -18.51 -9.85
C PRO A 528 -12.84 -19.79 -9.08
N SER A 529 -13.01 -20.96 -9.73
CA SER A 529 -12.56 -22.23 -9.18
C SER A 529 -11.05 -22.25 -9.00
N MET A 530 -10.58 -22.80 -7.88
CA MET A 530 -9.16 -23.01 -7.62
C MET A 530 -8.58 -24.24 -8.34
N ALA A 531 -9.40 -25.06 -9.03
CA ALA A 531 -8.91 -26.21 -9.78
C ALA A 531 -7.93 -25.80 -10.89
N GLY A 532 -6.70 -26.28 -10.79
CA GLY A 532 -5.59 -25.95 -11.69
C GLY A 532 -5.14 -24.48 -11.64
N TYR A 533 -5.57 -23.71 -10.63
CA TYR A 533 -5.22 -22.31 -10.46
C TYR A 533 -3.70 -22.14 -10.27
N GLN A 534 -3.13 -21.15 -10.91
CA GLN A 534 -1.72 -20.80 -10.76
C GLN A 534 -1.62 -19.53 -9.93
N LEU A 535 -1.57 -19.69 -8.60
CA LEU A 535 -1.53 -18.56 -7.65
C LEU A 535 -0.12 -18.00 -7.54
N PRO A 536 0.12 -16.72 -7.85
CA PRO A 536 1.38 -16.07 -7.53
C PRO A 536 1.53 -15.92 -6.00
N VAL A 537 2.59 -16.50 -5.48
CA VAL A 537 3.01 -16.33 -4.08
C VAL A 537 3.86 -15.07 -3.93
N GLY A 538 4.70 -14.78 -4.92
CA GLY A 538 5.48 -13.55 -5.00
C GLY A 538 5.89 -13.26 -6.44
N ILE A 539 5.89 -11.99 -6.82
CA ILE A 539 6.30 -11.49 -8.14
C ILE A 539 7.24 -10.33 -7.95
N GLU A 540 8.37 -10.32 -8.71
CA GLU A 540 9.27 -9.18 -8.72
C GLU A 540 9.96 -9.03 -10.08
N ILE A 541 10.38 -7.80 -10.40
CA ILE A 541 11.08 -7.41 -11.61
C ILE A 541 12.44 -6.83 -11.28
N PHE A 542 13.43 -7.07 -12.16
CA PHE A 542 14.75 -6.45 -12.08
C PHE A 542 15.20 -5.96 -13.45
N ARG A 543 15.59 -4.69 -13.55
CA ARG A 543 16.08 -4.07 -14.78
C ARG A 543 17.57 -4.29 -14.98
N GLY A 544 17.95 -4.97 -16.06
CA GLY A 544 19.29 -5.52 -16.28
C GLY A 544 20.43 -4.53 -16.31
N ARG A 545 20.22 -3.30 -16.79
CA ARG A 545 21.25 -2.25 -16.75
C ARG A 545 21.84 -1.98 -15.37
N TYR A 546 21.12 -2.41 -14.30
CA TYR A 546 21.52 -2.22 -12.91
C TYR A 546 22.11 -3.47 -12.25
N VAL A 547 22.40 -4.53 -13.03
CA VAL A 547 22.86 -5.83 -12.49
C VAL A 547 24.14 -5.75 -11.65
N ASP A 548 25.04 -4.83 -11.98
CA ASP A 548 26.30 -4.64 -11.23
C ASP A 548 26.24 -3.44 -10.26
N SER A 549 25.33 -2.48 -10.48
CA SER A 549 25.19 -1.28 -9.63
C SER A 549 23.88 -0.55 -9.88
N PHE A 550 23.11 -0.34 -8.84
CA PHE A 550 21.87 0.47 -8.92
C PHE A 550 22.14 1.95 -9.25
N ALA A 551 23.31 2.48 -8.86
CA ALA A 551 23.67 3.87 -9.09
C ALA A 551 24.35 4.12 -10.46
N LYS A 552 24.93 3.09 -11.08
CA LYS A 552 25.73 3.21 -12.30
C LYS A 552 25.27 2.20 -13.35
N PRO A 553 24.17 2.52 -14.07
CA PRO A 553 23.68 1.65 -15.13
C PRO A 553 24.70 1.50 -16.26
N HIS A 554 24.76 0.32 -16.85
CA HIS A 554 25.62 0.05 -18.00
C HIS A 554 24.97 -0.91 -19.01
N ALA A 555 25.48 -0.90 -20.25
CA ALA A 555 25.04 -1.82 -21.28
C ALA A 555 25.46 -3.26 -20.96
N LEU A 556 24.56 -4.21 -21.11
CA LEU A 556 24.87 -5.63 -21.09
C LEU A 556 25.63 -6.01 -22.37
N LYS A 557 26.58 -6.97 -22.26
CA LYS A 557 27.28 -7.52 -23.42
C LYS A 557 26.45 -8.66 -24.01
N SER A 558 26.12 -8.55 -25.30
CA SER A 558 25.35 -9.58 -26.02
C SER A 558 25.97 -10.99 -25.85
N GLY A 559 25.14 -11.95 -25.51
CA GLY A 559 25.50 -13.34 -25.31
C GLY A 559 26.29 -13.67 -24.02
N LYS A 560 26.74 -12.66 -23.26
CA LYS A 560 27.36 -12.88 -21.95
C LYS A 560 26.30 -13.18 -20.89
N PRO A 561 26.42 -14.27 -20.11
CA PRO A 561 25.56 -14.49 -18.97
C PRO A 561 25.89 -13.50 -17.83
N TYR A 562 24.84 -12.92 -17.25
CA TYR A 562 24.89 -12.11 -16.03
C TYR A 562 24.08 -12.81 -14.95
N ARG A 563 24.45 -12.64 -13.70
CA ARG A 563 23.76 -13.21 -12.54
C ARG A 563 22.88 -12.15 -11.89
N PHE A 564 21.57 -12.32 -11.97
CA PHE A 564 20.58 -11.45 -11.37
C PHE A 564 20.19 -12.01 -10.01
N GLN A 565 20.45 -11.26 -8.95
CA GLN A 565 20.09 -11.64 -7.58
C GLN A 565 19.22 -10.55 -6.97
N PHE A 566 17.97 -10.89 -6.62
CA PHE A 566 17.04 -9.97 -5.97
C PHE A 566 16.00 -10.73 -5.13
N GLU A 567 15.45 -10.06 -4.13
CA GLU A 567 14.41 -10.62 -3.28
C GLU A 567 13.05 -10.44 -3.93
N LEU A 568 12.18 -11.43 -3.81
CA LEU A 568 10.75 -11.32 -4.02
C LEU A 568 10.11 -10.78 -2.74
N PRO A 569 8.83 -10.32 -2.77
CA PRO A 569 8.12 -9.89 -1.57
C PRO A 569 8.15 -10.92 -0.44
N ASN A 570 8.11 -10.44 0.80
CA ASN A 570 8.06 -11.29 1.98
C ASN A 570 6.73 -12.04 2.09
N VAL A 571 6.81 -13.34 2.37
CA VAL A 571 5.64 -14.23 2.38
C VAL A 571 5.68 -15.18 3.57
N ASN A 572 4.49 -15.57 4.04
CA ASN A 572 4.26 -16.77 4.82
C ASN A 572 3.24 -17.63 4.07
N HIS A 573 3.72 -18.68 3.40
CA HIS A 573 2.89 -19.50 2.51
C HIS A 573 3.19 -21.00 2.64
N VAL A 574 2.13 -21.80 2.63
CA VAL A 574 2.23 -23.27 2.68
C VAL A 574 1.74 -23.86 1.36
N PHE A 575 2.68 -24.38 0.57
CA PHE A 575 2.34 -25.24 -0.56
C PHE A 575 1.85 -26.59 -0.03
N LEU A 576 0.63 -26.98 -0.36
CA LEU A 576 -0.01 -28.18 0.18
C LEU A 576 0.36 -29.46 -0.60
N PRO A 577 0.16 -30.66 -0.03
CA PRO A 577 0.25 -31.91 -0.78
C PRO A 577 -0.69 -31.91 -1.99
N GLY A 578 -0.25 -32.44 -3.11
CA GLY A 578 -0.98 -32.41 -4.38
C GLY A 578 -0.72 -31.18 -5.23
N HIS A 579 -0.21 -30.09 -4.65
CA HIS A 579 0.19 -28.88 -5.36
C HIS A 579 1.55 -29.05 -6.04
N ARG A 580 1.95 -28.05 -6.83
CA ARG A 580 3.30 -27.95 -7.41
C ARG A 580 3.86 -26.55 -7.19
N ILE A 581 5.13 -26.48 -6.88
CA ILE A 581 5.87 -25.21 -6.91
C ILE A 581 6.31 -24.95 -8.34
N ALA A 582 6.06 -23.75 -8.86
CA ALA A 582 6.55 -23.34 -10.17
C ALA A 582 7.24 -21.97 -10.11
N VAL A 583 8.13 -21.76 -11.08
CA VAL A 583 8.81 -20.47 -11.30
C VAL A 583 8.53 -20.05 -12.73
N GLN A 584 7.87 -18.90 -12.91
CA GLN A 584 7.72 -18.26 -14.21
C GLN A 584 8.79 -17.18 -14.40
N VAL A 585 9.43 -17.16 -15.57
CA VAL A 585 10.42 -16.15 -15.98
C VAL A 585 9.99 -15.52 -17.29
N GLN A 586 9.95 -14.18 -17.32
CA GLN A 586 9.57 -13.37 -18.49
C GLN A 586 10.30 -12.03 -18.44
N SER A 587 10.17 -11.18 -19.48
CA SER A 587 10.87 -9.89 -19.56
C SER A 587 9.99 -8.67 -19.44
N SER A 588 8.72 -8.79 -19.07
CA SER A 588 7.84 -7.64 -18.86
C SER A 588 6.60 -8.00 -18.02
N LEU A 589 6.06 -6.99 -17.35
CA LEU A 589 4.75 -6.95 -16.71
C LEU A 589 4.05 -5.66 -17.17
N PHE A 590 3.64 -5.67 -18.45
CA PHE A 590 3.16 -4.43 -19.09
C PHE A 590 1.63 -4.27 -19.00
N PRO A 591 1.10 -3.05 -18.79
CA PRO A 591 1.79 -1.79 -18.57
C PRO A 591 2.02 -1.44 -17.09
N LEU A 592 2.09 -2.40 -16.17
CA LEU A 592 2.41 -2.09 -14.77
C LEU A 592 3.77 -1.36 -14.68
N TYR A 593 4.77 -1.91 -15.37
CA TYR A 593 6.08 -1.28 -15.54
C TYR A 593 6.31 -0.87 -17.00
N ASP A 594 7.13 0.17 -17.18
CA ASP A 594 7.57 0.60 -18.50
C ASP A 594 8.36 -0.52 -19.20
N ARG A 595 8.18 -0.65 -20.51
CA ARG A 595 8.86 -1.68 -21.28
C ARG A 595 10.33 -1.36 -21.52
N ASN A 596 11.18 -2.38 -21.35
CA ASN A 596 12.59 -2.27 -21.71
C ASN A 596 12.75 -2.27 -23.24
N PRO A 597 13.52 -1.32 -23.83
CA PRO A 597 13.76 -1.30 -25.28
C PRO A 597 14.66 -2.45 -25.75
N GLN A 598 15.25 -3.28 -24.88
CA GLN A 598 16.26 -4.32 -25.13
C GLN A 598 17.57 -3.74 -25.69
N THR A 599 17.66 -2.43 -25.77
CA THR A 599 18.83 -1.66 -26.18
C THR A 599 19.16 -0.67 -25.08
N PHE A 600 20.41 -0.65 -24.65
CA PHE A 600 20.82 0.33 -23.65
C PHE A 600 20.76 1.74 -24.20
N VAL A 601 20.02 2.59 -23.50
CA VAL A 601 19.98 4.04 -23.70
C VAL A 601 20.36 4.73 -22.39
N PRO A 602 21.04 5.89 -22.40
CA PRO A 602 21.50 6.55 -21.17
C PRO A 602 20.38 6.86 -20.18
N ASN A 603 19.21 7.27 -20.69
CA ASN A 603 18.01 7.48 -19.88
C ASN A 603 16.81 6.83 -20.58
N ILE A 604 16.19 5.89 -19.91
CA ILE A 604 15.10 5.06 -20.46
C ILE A 604 13.84 5.88 -20.80
N PHE A 605 13.59 6.96 -20.09
CA PHE A 605 12.47 7.87 -20.36
C PHE A 605 12.56 8.53 -21.75
N HIS A 606 13.75 8.55 -22.34
CA HIS A 606 14.02 9.15 -23.65
C HIS A 606 14.36 8.12 -24.74
N ALA A 607 14.00 6.84 -24.53
CA ALA A 607 14.15 5.81 -25.55
C ALA A 607 13.31 6.15 -26.79
N LYS A 608 13.90 6.05 -27.97
CA LYS A 608 13.24 6.32 -29.25
C LYS A 608 12.60 5.06 -29.81
N ALA A 609 11.64 5.18 -30.70
CA ALA A 609 11.02 4.03 -31.35
C ALA A 609 12.03 3.07 -32.00
N SER A 610 13.18 3.58 -32.53
CA SER A 610 14.26 2.79 -33.11
C SER A 610 15.07 1.98 -32.10
N ASP A 611 14.99 2.28 -30.80
CA ASP A 611 15.72 1.60 -29.75
C ASP A 611 15.01 0.32 -29.31
N TYR A 612 13.68 0.24 -29.51
CA TYR A 612 12.88 -0.93 -29.17
C TYR A 612 13.10 -2.06 -30.17
N ARG A 613 13.84 -3.10 -29.74
CA ARG A 613 14.23 -4.21 -30.59
C ARG A 613 13.93 -5.54 -29.91
N ARG A 614 13.59 -6.54 -30.72
CA ARG A 614 13.50 -7.93 -30.25
C ARG A 614 14.86 -8.41 -29.77
N ALA A 615 14.87 -9.13 -28.67
CA ALA A 615 16.07 -9.80 -28.17
C ALA A 615 15.77 -11.25 -27.78
N THR A 616 16.71 -12.14 -28.07
CA THR A 616 16.69 -13.50 -27.54
C THR A 616 17.23 -13.48 -26.12
N ILE A 617 16.42 -13.96 -25.19
CA ILE A 617 16.77 -14.12 -23.78
C ILE A 617 17.04 -15.61 -23.53
N LYS A 618 18.12 -15.90 -22.81
CA LYS A 618 18.50 -17.27 -22.43
C LYS A 618 18.67 -17.36 -20.92
N ILE A 619 17.94 -18.25 -20.31
CA ILE A 619 18.03 -18.56 -18.87
C ILE A 619 18.89 -19.81 -18.72
N GLY A 620 20.02 -19.67 -18.03
CA GLY A 620 20.97 -20.77 -17.78
C GLY A 620 20.48 -21.71 -16.69
N PHE A 621 20.75 -23.00 -16.83
CA PHE A 621 20.53 -24.00 -15.78
C PHE A 621 21.68 -25.00 -15.71
N GLY A 622 21.98 -25.46 -14.50
CA GLY A 622 23.07 -26.41 -14.23
C GLY A 622 24.47 -25.89 -14.54
N GLY A 623 25.48 -26.66 -14.24
CA GLY A 623 26.89 -26.32 -14.50
C GLY A 623 27.33 -25.01 -13.87
N ALA A 624 27.88 -24.10 -14.70
CA ALA A 624 28.36 -22.78 -14.26
C ALA A 624 27.28 -21.72 -14.15
N THR A 625 26.04 -21.97 -14.61
CA THR A 625 24.91 -21.03 -14.65
C THR A 625 23.65 -21.62 -14.03
N PRO A 626 23.69 -22.08 -12.75
CA PRO A 626 22.60 -22.81 -12.10
C PRO A 626 21.53 -21.85 -11.58
N SER A 627 20.63 -21.39 -12.43
CA SER A 627 19.51 -20.54 -11.99
C SER A 627 18.63 -21.27 -10.99
N ALA A 628 18.18 -20.56 -9.98
CA ALA A 628 17.32 -21.05 -8.90
C ALA A 628 16.48 -19.92 -8.30
N VAL A 629 15.42 -20.29 -7.59
CA VAL A 629 14.79 -19.44 -6.58
C VAL A 629 15.09 -20.03 -5.21
N TRP A 630 15.72 -19.27 -4.34
CA TRP A 630 16.03 -19.68 -2.97
C TRP A 630 14.80 -19.46 -2.10
N LEU A 631 14.22 -20.53 -1.60
CA LEU A 631 13.02 -20.53 -0.78
C LEU A 631 13.39 -20.55 0.70
N PRO A 632 12.83 -19.65 1.54
CA PRO A 632 13.04 -19.65 2.99
C PRO A 632 12.16 -20.72 3.64
N ILE A 633 12.57 -22.00 3.56
CA ILE A 633 11.80 -23.15 4.05
C ILE A 633 11.92 -23.26 5.56
N THR A 634 10.78 -23.39 6.25
CA THR A 634 10.76 -23.70 7.70
C THR A 634 10.88 -25.19 7.92
N SER A 635 11.59 -25.61 8.99
CA SER A 635 11.44 -26.96 9.51
C SER A 635 10.07 -27.10 10.16
N ASN A 636 9.26 -28.04 9.71
CA ASN A 636 8.00 -28.43 10.36
C ASN A 636 8.21 -28.88 11.81
#